data_74de806063d557e6fcc0a49476144d2e
#
_entry.id   74de806063d557e6fcc0a49476144d2e
#
_cell.length_a   1.000
_cell.length_b   1.000
_cell.length_c   1.000
_cell.angle_alpha   90.00
_cell.angle_beta   90.00
_cell.angle_gamma   90.00
#
_symmetry.space_group_name_H-M   'P 1'
#
loop_
_entity.id
_entity.type
_entity.pdbx_description
1 polymer ?
#
loop_
_entity_poly.entity_id
_entity_poly.type
_entity_poly.pdbx_seq_one_letter_code
_entity_poly.pdbx_strand_id
1 'polypeptide(L)'
;MSARELSSADVRFRSIDCPEIALITNHGYGGREIPFGGAPDTGGQNVYVNTLASKLEGLGYKVTIFARGGFPYFESHQMRSDVDYMSPQVRYVFVPGGGDSFIRKEDISVALDEQRNWLFEFCQSEAEARECPPWELYEFINSHYWDAAVLAVGLIERWRNLIVERSLNQALRGVVTESTFEALSDGLHWRALGESPDFYLGRMLMYHVHLADHSIEHQVRGAASLWSSARSLDATVENRVVDHVMESLERSDVHLDPRYQQLVAAAALGREILSQEPEADENLKHELARIDRHVWTPHSLGDLKDFNYRNRSKTERRDLRFCERRNHERMICQRTHAFAATSAKIAERLWTHYHVPVEDTYYFPPCVDRDEFRPYTDQEKQDTFRWLSENTGLSEDELAGKPLIFESSRMDRTKRKDLLLAAFAEIAATHPDCYLMIGGGPENDVLESLQQQLELTPLLKGRAFLLGAIPDEFIGPMFSVAHIYATASEMEGFGMSVSQAASAGTPIVSTNTIPFSIHHAAEEALLFEPGDKGGLVDALKQLLSNPAEHARRGREIEKTLEELDWTMRVGDFLAYLNRRGFEISPGRTA
;
A
#
# COMPACT_ATOMS: atom_id res chain seq x y z
N MET A 1 -12.85 -5.50 -23.57
CA MET A 1 -13.99 -4.91 -22.79
C MET A 1 -15.05 -4.42 -23.77
N SER A 2 -16.37 -4.71 -23.56
CA SER A 2 -17.41 -4.02 -24.32
C SER A 2 -17.33 -2.52 -24.00
N ALA A 3 -17.46 -1.66 -25.02
CA ALA A 3 -17.44 -0.21 -24.83
C ALA A 3 -18.53 0.18 -23.80
N ARG A 4 -18.11 0.52 -22.58
CA ARG A 4 -19.00 1.06 -21.55
C ARG A 4 -19.42 2.46 -22.00
N GLU A 5 -20.73 2.75 -22.02
CA GLU A 5 -21.19 4.12 -22.16
C GLU A 5 -20.63 4.96 -21.01
N LEU A 6 -19.97 6.07 -21.35
CA LEU A 6 -19.40 6.99 -20.37
C LEU A 6 -20.51 7.71 -19.64
N SER A 7 -20.49 7.66 -18.32
CA SER A 7 -21.37 8.48 -17.50
C SER A 7 -20.96 9.96 -17.57
N SER A 8 -21.86 10.86 -17.16
CA SER A 8 -21.53 12.30 -17.03
C SER A 8 -20.36 12.54 -16.06
N ALA A 9 -20.21 11.70 -15.04
CA ALA A 9 -19.09 11.76 -14.10
C ALA A 9 -17.76 11.33 -14.76
N ASP A 10 -17.77 10.29 -15.62
CA ASP A 10 -16.57 9.89 -16.40
C ASP A 10 -16.11 11.03 -17.32
N VAL A 11 -17.06 11.67 -18.02
CA VAL A 11 -16.75 12.80 -18.90
C VAL A 11 -16.16 13.96 -18.09
N ARG A 12 -16.77 14.30 -16.95
CA ARG A 12 -16.26 15.35 -16.06
C ARG A 12 -14.85 15.03 -15.55
N PHE A 13 -14.61 13.85 -15.03
CA PHE A 13 -13.29 13.43 -14.52
C PHE A 13 -12.21 13.55 -15.61
N ARG A 14 -12.51 13.08 -16.83
CA ARG A 14 -11.56 13.15 -17.96
C ARG A 14 -11.30 14.57 -18.43
N SER A 15 -12.29 15.49 -18.31
CA SER A 15 -12.15 16.88 -18.75
C SER A 15 -11.31 17.76 -17.80
N ILE A 16 -11.06 17.32 -16.58
CA ILE A 16 -10.22 18.06 -15.62
C ILE A 16 -8.75 17.93 -16.03
N ASP A 17 -8.12 19.07 -16.33
CA ASP A 17 -6.69 19.16 -16.70
C ASP A 17 -5.80 19.23 -15.47
N CYS A 18 -5.67 18.11 -14.76
CA CYS A 18 -4.77 17.93 -13.62
C CYS A 18 -3.94 16.65 -13.80
N PRO A 19 -2.68 16.62 -13.33
CA PRO A 19 -1.89 15.39 -13.27
C PRO A 19 -2.62 14.32 -12.46
N GLU A 20 -2.49 13.06 -12.86
CA GLU A 20 -3.21 11.96 -12.24
C GLU A 20 -2.27 10.99 -11.55
N ILE A 21 -2.65 10.51 -10.37
CA ILE A 21 -1.92 9.53 -9.56
C ILE A 21 -2.78 8.27 -9.42
N ALA A 22 -2.15 7.10 -9.59
CA ALA A 22 -2.80 5.82 -9.34
C ALA A 22 -2.47 5.29 -7.95
N LEU A 23 -3.50 4.95 -7.17
CA LEU A 23 -3.39 4.19 -5.93
C LEU A 23 -3.96 2.80 -6.17
N ILE A 24 -3.28 1.74 -5.74
CA ILE A 24 -3.80 0.36 -5.85
C ILE A 24 -3.96 -0.23 -4.45
N THR A 25 -5.17 -0.68 -4.12
CA THR A 25 -5.50 -1.37 -2.87
C THR A 25 -6.43 -2.53 -3.17
N ASN A 26 -6.01 -3.78 -2.94
CA ASN A 26 -6.66 -4.93 -3.57
C ASN A 26 -7.49 -5.80 -2.63
N HIS A 27 -7.32 -5.73 -1.32
CA HIS A 27 -8.10 -6.51 -0.36
C HIS A 27 -8.98 -5.63 0.53
N GLY A 28 -9.99 -6.25 1.15
CA GLY A 28 -10.99 -5.55 1.94
C GLY A 28 -12.04 -4.85 1.07
N TYR A 29 -12.87 -4.05 1.72
CA TYR A 29 -13.89 -3.25 1.07
C TYR A 29 -13.38 -1.81 0.89
N GLY A 30 -12.91 -1.49 -0.33
CA GLY A 30 -12.63 -0.11 -0.74
C GLY A 30 -13.91 0.58 -1.23
N GLY A 31 -13.92 1.90 -1.30
CA GLY A 31 -15.02 2.71 -1.80
C GLY A 31 -15.18 4.01 -1.01
N ARG A 32 -16.19 4.79 -1.36
CA ARG A 32 -16.52 6.04 -0.67
C ARG A 32 -16.84 5.79 0.81
N GLU A 33 -17.66 4.79 1.07
CA GLU A 33 -18.01 4.34 2.42
C GLU A 33 -17.24 3.06 2.73
N ILE A 34 -16.43 3.11 3.78
CA ILE A 34 -15.65 1.97 4.24
C ILE A 34 -16.39 1.37 5.44
N PRO A 35 -16.86 0.11 5.38
CA PRO A 35 -17.50 -0.56 6.51
C PRO A 35 -16.46 -0.90 7.60
N PHE A 36 -15.92 0.16 8.22
CA PHE A 36 -14.83 0.07 9.17
C PHE A 36 -15.26 -0.70 10.42
N GLY A 37 -14.52 -1.74 10.77
CA GLY A 37 -14.84 -2.60 11.91
C GLY A 37 -16.02 -3.56 11.70
N GLY A 38 -16.78 -3.45 10.60
CA GLY A 38 -17.91 -4.35 10.28
C GLY A 38 -17.55 -5.45 9.28
N ALA A 39 -16.75 -5.14 8.28
CA ALA A 39 -16.43 -6.06 7.19
C ALA A 39 -15.06 -6.75 7.37
N PRO A 40 -14.91 -8.00 6.87
CA PRO A 40 -13.64 -8.72 6.94
C PRO A 40 -12.54 -8.01 6.13
N ASP A 41 -11.29 -8.12 6.60
CA ASP A 41 -10.09 -7.54 5.99
C ASP A 41 -10.13 -6.04 5.71
N THR A 42 -11.13 -5.34 6.22
CA THR A 42 -11.33 -3.89 6.05
C THR A 42 -10.87 -3.18 7.33
N GLY A 43 -10.06 -2.15 7.17
CA GLY A 43 -9.45 -1.49 8.33
C GLY A 43 -8.64 -0.25 7.98
N GLY A 44 -7.67 0.08 8.84
CA GLY A 44 -6.86 1.29 8.74
C GLY A 44 -6.18 1.54 7.39
N GLN A 45 -5.85 0.48 6.63
CA GLN A 45 -5.30 0.63 5.28
C GLN A 45 -6.30 1.31 4.32
N ASN A 46 -7.57 0.92 4.36
CA ASN A 46 -8.59 1.49 3.47
C ASN A 46 -8.84 2.97 3.81
N VAL A 47 -8.89 3.30 5.10
CA VAL A 47 -8.95 4.70 5.56
C VAL A 47 -7.72 5.49 5.13
N TYR A 48 -6.52 4.91 5.30
CA TYR A 48 -5.26 5.53 4.87
C TYR A 48 -5.29 5.90 3.37
N VAL A 49 -5.74 4.98 2.50
CA VAL A 49 -5.82 5.21 1.05
C VAL A 49 -6.81 6.32 0.72
N ASN A 50 -8.00 6.34 1.35
CA ASN A 50 -8.99 7.38 1.14
C ASN A 50 -8.48 8.76 1.57
N THR A 51 -7.86 8.83 2.75
CA THR A 51 -7.30 10.09 3.25
C THR A 51 -6.14 10.57 2.38
N LEU A 52 -5.23 9.68 1.96
CA LEU A 52 -4.16 10.03 1.03
C LEU A 52 -4.72 10.58 -0.29
N ALA A 53 -5.75 9.93 -0.86
CA ALA A 53 -6.38 10.39 -2.09
C ALA A 53 -7.01 11.79 -1.94
N SER A 54 -7.71 12.04 -0.83
CA SER A 54 -8.29 13.36 -0.53
C SER A 54 -7.22 14.45 -0.35
N LYS A 55 -6.10 14.14 0.30
CA LYS A 55 -5.00 15.12 0.46
C LYS A 55 -4.27 15.38 -0.86
N LEU A 56 -4.11 14.37 -1.72
CA LEU A 56 -3.57 14.54 -3.08
C LEU A 56 -4.51 15.41 -3.94
N GLU A 57 -5.83 15.19 -3.85
CA GLU A 57 -6.83 16.07 -4.48
C GLU A 57 -6.68 17.51 -4.01
N GLY A 58 -6.56 17.73 -2.71
CA GLY A 58 -6.32 19.06 -2.12
C GLY A 58 -5.04 19.74 -2.61
N LEU A 59 -4.06 18.98 -3.09
CA LEU A 59 -2.83 19.45 -3.73
C LEU A 59 -2.98 19.61 -5.26
N GLY A 60 -4.17 19.42 -5.83
CA GLY A 60 -4.47 19.63 -7.24
C GLY A 60 -4.17 18.45 -8.15
N TYR A 61 -4.20 17.24 -7.63
CA TYR A 61 -4.08 16.01 -8.43
C TYR A 61 -5.43 15.36 -8.66
N LYS A 62 -5.59 14.68 -9.79
CA LYS A 62 -6.60 13.63 -9.94
C LYS A 62 -6.08 12.34 -9.33
N VAL A 63 -6.97 11.54 -8.75
CA VAL A 63 -6.61 10.25 -8.17
C VAL A 63 -7.53 9.16 -8.68
N THR A 64 -6.95 8.11 -9.24
CA THR A 64 -7.65 6.86 -9.53
C THR A 64 -7.23 5.80 -8.52
N ILE A 65 -8.17 5.29 -7.73
CA ILE A 65 -7.96 4.22 -6.76
C ILE A 65 -8.46 2.92 -7.40
N PHE A 66 -7.55 1.99 -7.66
CA PHE A 66 -7.89 0.65 -8.10
C PHE A 66 -8.11 -0.25 -6.88
N ALA A 67 -9.28 -0.86 -6.80
CA ALA A 67 -9.62 -1.80 -5.73
C ALA A 67 -10.26 -3.05 -6.31
N ARG A 68 -10.22 -4.16 -5.57
CA ARG A 68 -10.89 -5.38 -6.03
C ARG A 68 -12.40 -5.17 -6.16
N GLY A 69 -12.96 -5.55 -7.29
CA GLY A 69 -14.37 -5.54 -7.63
C GLY A 69 -14.93 -6.92 -7.95
N GLY A 70 -16.08 -6.94 -8.62
CA GLY A 70 -16.75 -8.18 -9.05
C GLY A 70 -17.51 -8.91 -7.95
N PHE A 71 -17.65 -8.35 -6.76
CA PHE A 71 -18.43 -8.89 -5.65
C PHE A 71 -19.30 -7.81 -4.99
N PRO A 72 -20.39 -8.20 -4.27
CA PRO A 72 -21.35 -7.24 -3.72
C PRO A 72 -20.78 -6.32 -2.64
N TYR A 73 -21.41 -5.16 -2.42
CA TYR A 73 -21.19 -4.35 -1.21
C TYR A 73 -21.54 -5.14 0.05
N PHE A 74 -20.85 -4.82 1.14
CA PHE A 74 -20.99 -5.56 2.39
C PHE A 74 -22.41 -5.45 2.99
N GLU A 75 -22.94 -4.25 3.08
CA GLU A 75 -24.23 -4.00 3.73
C GLU A 75 -25.43 -4.21 2.82
N SER A 76 -25.37 -3.64 1.61
CA SER A 76 -26.51 -3.67 0.69
C SER A 76 -26.65 -4.97 -0.08
N HIS A 77 -25.60 -5.79 -0.14
CA HIS A 77 -25.49 -6.99 -0.98
C HIS A 77 -25.73 -6.73 -2.48
N GLN A 78 -25.72 -5.46 -2.91
CA GLN A 78 -25.81 -5.09 -4.31
C GLN A 78 -24.45 -5.21 -4.98
N MET A 79 -24.43 -5.62 -6.24
CA MET A 79 -23.19 -5.66 -7.02
C MET A 79 -22.62 -4.25 -7.16
N ARG A 80 -21.31 -4.13 -6.98
CA ARG A 80 -20.58 -2.87 -7.15
C ARG A 80 -20.64 -2.42 -8.61
N SER A 81 -20.72 -1.11 -8.82
CA SER A 81 -20.42 -0.52 -10.12
C SER A 81 -18.95 -0.70 -10.45
N ASP A 82 -18.59 -0.70 -11.75
CA ASP A 82 -17.19 -0.76 -12.17
C ASP A 82 -16.38 0.49 -11.76
N VAL A 83 -17.05 1.63 -11.64
CA VAL A 83 -16.44 2.91 -11.23
C VAL A 83 -17.38 3.63 -10.27
N ASP A 84 -16.81 4.21 -9.21
CA ASP A 84 -17.49 5.08 -8.24
C ASP A 84 -16.66 6.35 -8.00
N TYR A 85 -17.31 7.48 -7.74
CA TYR A 85 -16.66 8.78 -7.58
C TYR A 85 -16.81 9.28 -6.15
N MET A 86 -15.67 9.46 -5.46
CA MET A 86 -15.63 10.10 -4.14
C MET A 86 -15.84 11.62 -4.28
N SER A 87 -15.24 12.20 -5.34
CA SER A 87 -15.29 13.60 -5.68
C SER A 87 -15.14 13.77 -7.20
N PRO A 88 -15.22 14.98 -7.76
CA PRO A 88 -14.93 15.21 -9.18
C PRO A 88 -13.53 14.79 -9.62
N GLN A 89 -12.55 14.77 -8.73
CA GLN A 89 -11.14 14.46 -9.03
C GLN A 89 -10.66 13.12 -8.45
N VAL A 90 -11.48 12.43 -7.64
CA VAL A 90 -11.14 11.13 -7.04
C VAL A 90 -12.14 10.07 -7.43
N ARG A 91 -11.67 9.00 -8.08
CA ARG A 91 -12.52 7.85 -8.45
C ARG A 91 -11.96 6.53 -7.95
N TYR A 92 -12.85 5.62 -7.65
CA TYR A 92 -12.57 4.19 -7.54
C TYR A 92 -12.83 3.50 -8.88
N VAL A 93 -11.92 2.62 -9.26
CA VAL A 93 -12.08 1.66 -10.35
C VAL A 93 -12.01 0.27 -9.76
N PHE A 94 -13.09 -0.49 -9.86
CA PHE A 94 -13.19 -1.81 -9.26
C PHE A 94 -12.74 -2.89 -10.23
N VAL A 95 -11.58 -3.47 -9.92
CA VAL A 95 -10.90 -4.49 -10.74
C VAL A 95 -11.50 -5.87 -10.44
N PRO A 96 -12.23 -6.49 -11.37
CA PRO A 96 -12.79 -7.82 -11.17
C PRO A 96 -11.70 -8.89 -11.14
N GLY A 97 -11.99 -10.03 -10.53
CA GLY A 97 -11.13 -11.20 -10.52
C GLY A 97 -11.38 -12.11 -9.33
N GLY A 98 -11.24 -13.41 -9.54
CA GLY A 98 -11.46 -14.44 -8.54
C GLY A 98 -12.95 -14.73 -8.24
N GLY A 99 -13.85 -14.42 -9.19
CA GLY A 99 -15.30 -14.68 -9.06
C GLY A 99 -16.06 -13.57 -8.34
N ASP A 100 -17.31 -13.86 -7.99
CA ASP A 100 -18.32 -12.92 -7.48
C ASP A 100 -18.45 -12.88 -5.95
N SER A 101 -17.53 -13.51 -5.24
CA SER A 101 -17.52 -13.60 -3.79
C SER A 101 -16.34 -12.87 -3.17
N PHE A 102 -16.49 -12.44 -1.91
CA PHE A 102 -15.37 -11.89 -1.14
C PHE A 102 -14.26 -12.95 -1.00
N ILE A 103 -13.01 -12.55 -1.23
CA ILE A 103 -11.82 -13.38 -1.02
C ILE A 103 -11.01 -12.76 0.12
N ARG A 104 -10.64 -13.57 1.12
CA ARG A 104 -9.77 -13.14 2.20
C ARG A 104 -8.39 -12.77 1.64
N LYS A 105 -7.71 -11.83 2.29
CA LYS A 105 -6.36 -11.38 1.89
C LYS A 105 -5.31 -12.50 1.85
N GLU A 106 -5.50 -13.57 2.64
CA GLU A 106 -4.64 -14.75 2.64
C GLU A 106 -4.81 -15.60 1.37
N ASP A 107 -5.98 -15.53 0.74
CA ASP A 107 -6.36 -16.34 -0.43
C ASP A 107 -6.37 -15.53 -1.73
N ILE A 108 -6.05 -14.22 -1.68
CA ILE A 108 -6.19 -13.27 -2.80
C ILE A 108 -5.34 -13.61 -4.03
N SER A 109 -4.29 -14.41 -3.87
CA SER A 109 -3.39 -14.81 -4.96
C SER A 109 -4.13 -15.48 -6.13
N VAL A 110 -5.26 -16.13 -5.88
CA VAL A 110 -6.08 -16.77 -6.94
C VAL A 110 -6.71 -15.77 -7.92
N ALA A 111 -6.85 -14.50 -7.53
CA ALA A 111 -7.45 -13.46 -8.35
C ALA A 111 -6.43 -12.64 -9.15
N LEU A 112 -5.14 -12.67 -8.76
CA LEU A 112 -4.14 -11.71 -9.24
C LEU A 112 -3.89 -11.79 -10.76
N ASP A 113 -3.94 -12.98 -11.37
CA ASP A 113 -3.68 -13.12 -12.81
C ASP A 113 -4.81 -12.50 -13.65
N GLU A 114 -6.06 -12.76 -13.27
CA GLU A 114 -7.23 -12.17 -13.91
C GLU A 114 -7.24 -10.65 -13.74
N GLN A 115 -6.96 -10.17 -12.53
CA GLN A 115 -6.89 -8.75 -12.21
C GLN A 115 -5.78 -8.02 -12.97
N ARG A 116 -4.60 -8.64 -13.12
CA ARG A 116 -3.49 -8.06 -13.92
C ARG A 116 -3.88 -7.89 -15.39
N ASN A 117 -4.57 -8.87 -15.97
CA ASN A 117 -5.05 -8.79 -17.34
C ASN A 117 -6.07 -7.66 -17.49
N TRP A 118 -7.05 -7.62 -16.63
CA TRP A 118 -8.10 -6.59 -16.66
C TRP A 118 -7.53 -5.18 -16.46
N LEU A 119 -6.64 -5.00 -15.49
CA LEU A 119 -6.00 -3.71 -15.21
C LEU A 119 -5.19 -3.21 -16.40
N PHE A 120 -4.46 -4.09 -17.07
CA PHE A 120 -3.72 -3.76 -18.28
C PHE A 120 -4.64 -3.31 -19.41
N GLU A 121 -5.71 -4.07 -19.70
CA GLU A 121 -6.71 -3.71 -20.72
C GLU A 121 -7.42 -2.38 -20.39
N PHE A 122 -7.74 -2.15 -19.12
CA PHE A 122 -8.31 -0.89 -18.67
C PHE A 122 -7.38 0.29 -18.96
N CYS A 123 -6.11 0.19 -18.59
CA CYS A 123 -5.12 1.24 -18.85
C CYS A 123 -4.92 1.48 -20.35
N GLN A 124 -4.93 0.44 -21.18
CA GLN A 124 -4.87 0.59 -22.63
C GLN A 124 -6.07 1.38 -23.17
N SER A 125 -7.28 1.01 -22.75
CA SER A 125 -8.50 1.71 -23.17
C SER A 125 -8.56 3.17 -22.70
N GLU A 126 -8.09 3.47 -21.47
CA GLU A 126 -7.98 4.85 -20.97
C GLU A 126 -6.94 5.67 -21.75
N ALA A 127 -5.82 5.06 -22.10
CA ALA A 127 -4.76 5.67 -22.88
C ALA A 127 -5.20 6.00 -24.31
N GLU A 128 -5.88 5.07 -24.96
CA GLU A 128 -6.48 5.28 -26.28
C GLU A 128 -7.48 6.46 -26.26
N ALA A 129 -8.34 6.50 -25.23
CA ALA A 129 -9.33 7.57 -25.08
C ALA A 129 -8.73 8.95 -24.78
N ARG A 130 -7.47 8.99 -24.30
CA ARG A 130 -6.73 10.22 -23.98
C ARG A 130 -5.63 10.53 -25.01
N GLU A 131 -5.52 9.72 -26.04
CA GLU A 131 -4.50 9.86 -27.10
C GLU A 131 -3.07 9.94 -26.54
N CYS A 132 -2.75 9.15 -25.50
CA CYS A 132 -1.44 9.09 -24.86
C CYS A 132 -0.96 7.65 -24.68
N PRO A 133 0.33 7.41 -24.50
CA PRO A 133 0.83 6.09 -24.10
C PRO A 133 0.29 5.66 -22.73
N PRO A 134 0.01 4.37 -22.49
CA PRO A 134 -0.57 3.91 -21.23
C PRO A 134 0.33 4.14 -19.99
N TRP A 135 1.64 4.24 -20.16
CA TRP A 135 2.59 4.59 -19.11
C TRP A 135 2.69 6.09 -18.81
N GLU A 136 1.97 6.93 -19.54
CA GLU A 136 1.84 8.36 -19.29
C GLU A 136 0.52 8.74 -18.61
N LEU A 137 -0.36 7.77 -18.35
CA LEU A 137 -1.63 8.01 -17.68
C LEU A 137 -1.47 8.58 -16.26
N TYR A 138 -0.41 8.16 -15.55
CA TYR A 138 -0.20 8.47 -14.15
C TYR A 138 1.20 9.02 -13.89
N GLU A 139 1.29 10.02 -13.02
CA GLU A 139 2.57 10.56 -12.55
C GLU A 139 3.39 9.49 -11.82
N PHE A 140 2.73 8.66 -11.02
CA PHE A 140 3.28 7.46 -10.40
C PHE A 140 2.16 6.51 -9.96
N ILE A 141 2.54 5.28 -9.65
CA ILE A 141 1.66 4.27 -9.07
C ILE A 141 2.09 4.03 -7.63
N ASN A 142 1.19 4.19 -6.66
CA ASN A 142 1.43 3.78 -5.27
C ASN A 142 0.55 2.57 -4.93
N SER A 143 1.19 1.45 -4.67
CA SER A 143 0.51 0.21 -4.29
C SER A 143 0.54 0.00 -2.77
N HIS A 144 -0.60 -0.38 -2.22
CA HIS A 144 -0.80 -0.58 -0.79
C HIS A 144 -0.97 -2.06 -0.46
N TYR A 145 -0.05 -2.61 0.32
CA TYR A 145 0.06 -4.04 0.65
C TYR A 145 0.69 -4.88 -0.50
N TRP A 146 1.00 -6.17 -0.24
CA TRP A 146 1.76 -7.01 -1.16
C TRP A 146 0.98 -7.40 -2.43
N ASP A 147 -0.31 -7.69 -2.30
CA ASP A 147 -1.19 -8.09 -3.40
C ASP A 147 -1.40 -6.96 -4.42
N ALA A 148 -1.61 -5.74 -3.95
CA ALA A 148 -1.66 -4.56 -4.80
C ALA A 148 -0.31 -4.29 -5.50
N ALA A 149 0.80 -4.52 -4.81
CA ALA A 149 2.13 -4.34 -5.40
C ALA A 149 2.42 -5.39 -6.50
N VAL A 150 1.92 -6.61 -6.36
CA VAL A 150 2.00 -7.63 -7.44
C VAL A 150 1.24 -7.16 -8.69
N LEU A 151 0.09 -6.49 -8.53
CA LEU A 151 -0.64 -5.92 -9.67
C LEU A 151 0.15 -4.78 -10.32
N ALA A 152 0.69 -3.85 -9.52
CA ALA A 152 1.48 -2.72 -10.01
C ALA A 152 2.74 -3.19 -10.78
N VAL A 153 3.52 -4.08 -10.19
CA VAL A 153 4.72 -4.65 -10.83
C VAL A 153 4.34 -5.37 -12.13
N GLY A 154 3.27 -6.17 -12.13
CA GLY A 154 2.81 -6.86 -13.33
C GLY A 154 2.35 -5.93 -14.45
N LEU A 155 1.71 -4.79 -14.11
CA LEU A 155 1.33 -3.75 -15.07
C LEU A 155 2.56 -3.07 -15.67
N ILE A 156 3.51 -2.66 -14.84
CA ILE A 156 4.77 -2.02 -15.24
C ILE A 156 5.59 -2.95 -16.15
N GLU A 157 5.67 -4.23 -15.83
CA GLU A 157 6.37 -5.21 -16.68
C GLU A 157 5.75 -5.32 -18.06
N ARG A 158 4.42 -5.28 -18.16
CA ARG A 158 3.74 -5.29 -19.46
C ARG A 158 3.99 -4.02 -20.26
N TRP A 159 3.96 -2.86 -19.62
CA TRP A 159 4.33 -1.59 -20.27
C TRP A 159 5.79 -1.59 -20.72
N ARG A 160 6.69 -2.08 -19.88
CA ARG A 160 8.11 -2.26 -20.24
C ARG A 160 8.25 -3.11 -21.49
N ASN A 161 7.51 -4.22 -21.57
CA ASN A 161 7.50 -5.08 -22.74
C ASN A 161 7.03 -4.36 -24.01
N LEU A 162 5.94 -3.58 -23.92
CA LEU A 162 5.44 -2.79 -25.07
C LEU A 162 6.45 -1.76 -25.54
N ILE A 163 7.10 -1.05 -24.61
CA ILE A 163 8.13 -0.06 -24.94
C ILE A 163 9.30 -0.75 -25.65
N VAL A 164 9.80 -1.83 -25.08
CA VAL A 164 10.89 -2.61 -25.66
C VAL A 164 10.50 -3.15 -27.03
N GLU A 165 9.33 -3.78 -27.17
CA GLU A 165 8.83 -4.30 -28.45
C GLU A 165 8.76 -3.21 -29.52
N ARG A 166 8.25 -2.02 -29.19
CA ARG A 166 8.19 -0.89 -30.10
C ARG A 166 9.58 -0.40 -30.51
N SER A 167 10.49 -0.22 -29.57
CA SER A 167 11.86 0.25 -29.85
C SER A 167 12.66 -0.79 -30.64
N LEU A 168 12.49 -2.08 -30.33
CA LEU A 168 13.10 -3.16 -31.10
C LEU A 168 12.51 -3.27 -32.49
N ASN A 169 11.20 -3.11 -32.68
CA ASN A 169 10.56 -3.05 -34.00
C ASN A 169 11.13 -1.90 -34.84
N GLN A 170 11.38 -0.74 -34.24
CA GLN A 170 12.02 0.38 -34.91
C GLN A 170 13.45 0.01 -35.33
N ALA A 171 14.26 -0.55 -34.43
CA ALA A 171 15.63 -1.00 -34.72
C ALA A 171 15.69 -2.14 -35.73
N LEU A 172 14.69 -3.02 -35.77
CA LEU A 172 14.58 -4.17 -36.65
C LEU A 172 13.79 -3.88 -37.94
N ARG A 173 13.31 -2.66 -38.13
CA ARG A 173 12.48 -2.31 -39.28
C ARG A 173 13.15 -2.68 -40.60
N GLY A 174 12.48 -3.52 -41.41
CA GLY A 174 12.98 -4.07 -42.65
C GLY A 174 13.86 -5.32 -42.53
N VAL A 175 14.29 -5.70 -41.32
CA VAL A 175 15.03 -6.94 -41.03
C VAL A 175 14.08 -8.12 -40.85
N VAL A 176 13.03 -7.91 -40.05
CA VAL A 176 12.00 -8.95 -39.77
C VAL A 176 10.61 -8.40 -40.04
N THR A 177 9.67 -9.28 -40.36
CA THR A 177 8.26 -8.93 -40.46
C THR A 177 7.63 -8.90 -39.04
N GLU A 178 6.55 -8.13 -38.89
CA GLU A 178 5.83 -8.03 -37.60
C GLU A 178 5.40 -9.40 -37.08
N SER A 179 4.86 -10.28 -37.95
CA SER A 179 4.48 -11.65 -37.57
C SER A 179 5.67 -12.51 -37.16
N THR A 180 6.84 -12.31 -37.71
CA THR A 180 8.08 -12.99 -37.33
C THR A 180 8.56 -12.48 -35.95
N PHE A 181 8.45 -11.19 -35.74
CA PHE A 181 8.80 -10.57 -34.44
C PHE A 181 7.89 -11.09 -33.32
N GLU A 182 6.57 -11.10 -33.53
CA GLU A 182 5.61 -11.66 -32.55
C GLU A 182 5.88 -13.13 -32.22
N ALA A 183 6.11 -13.97 -33.24
CA ALA A 183 6.41 -15.38 -33.06
C ALA A 183 7.71 -15.62 -32.27
N LEU A 184 8.74 -14.79 -32.51
CA LEU A 184 10.01 -14.85 -31.79
C LEU A 184 9.88 -14.31 -30.37
N SER A 185 9.13 -13.24 -30.15
CA SER A 185 8.91 -12.65 -28.83
C SER A 185 8.14 -13.58 -27.88
N ASP A 186 7.16 -14.31 -28.41
CA ASP A 186 6.40 -15.33 -27.65
C ASP A 186 7.22 -16.57 -27.29
N GLY A 187 8.14 -16.96 -28.19
CA GLY A 187 8.96 -18.18 -28.01
C GLY A 187 10.18 -18.01 -27.09
N LEU A 188 10.64 -16.79 -26.85
CA LEU A 188 11.94 -16.55 -26.22
C LEU A 188 11.90 -16.31 -24.71
N HIS A 189 10.77 -16.28 -24.03
CA HIS A 189 10.61 -16.14 -22.57
C HIS A 189 11.58 -15.16 -21.86
N TRP A 190 12.12 -14.15 -22.60
CA TRP A 190 13.06 -13.17 -22.06
C TRP A 190 12.48 -12.45 -20.82
N ARG A 191 11.16 -12.34 -20.78
CA ARG A 191 10.38 -11.77 -19.68
C ARG A 191 10.63 -12.48 -18.33
N ALA A 192 10.97 -13.76 -18.38
CA ALA A 192 11.20 -14.57 -17.18
C ALA A 192 12.63 -14.42 -16.62
N LEU A 193 13.57 -13.89 -17.40
CA LEU A 193 14.99 -13.88 -17.08
C LEU A 193 15.53 -12.51 -16.65
N GLY A 194 14.73 -11.42 -16.74
CA GLY A 194 15.19 -10.05 -16.42
C GLY A 194 16.27 -9.54 -17.38
N GLU A 195 16.27 -10.02 -18.63
CA GLU A 195 17.23 -9.65 -19.67
C GLU A 195 17.05 -8.18 -20.08
N SER A 196 18.15 -7.50 -20.38
CA SER A 196 18.11 -6.13 -20.89
C SER A 196 17.62 -6.07 -22.34
N PRO A 197 17.04 -4.93 -22.79
CA PRO A 197 16.57 -4.78 -24.18
C PRO A 197 17.66 -4.97 -25.24
N ASP A 198 18.87 -4.48 -24.98
CA ASP A 198 20.03 -4.64 -25.85
C ASP A 198 20.40 -6.12 -26.01
N PHE A 199 20.44 -6.88 -24.92
CA PHE A 199 20.67 -8.33 -24.97
C PHE A 199 19.60 -9.04 -25.81
N TYR A 200 18.33 -8.69 -25.62
CA TYR A 200 17.22 -9.27 -26.35
C TYR A 200 17.31 -8.98 -27.86
N LEU A 201 17.62 -7.75 -28.25
CA LEU A 201 17.81 -7.35 -29.65
C LEU A 201 18.93 -8.16 -30.32
N GLY A 202 20.10 -8.23 -29.68
CA GLY A 202 21.22 -8.99 -30.21
C GLY A 202 20.92 -10.48 -30.37
N ARG A 203 20.25 -11.06 -29.37
CA ARG A 203 19.83 -12.46 -29.39
C ARG A 203 18.82 -12.75 -30.50
N MET A 204 17.83 -11.86 -30.72
CA MET A 204 16.87 -11.96 -31.81
C MET A 204 17.57 -11.97 -33.19
N LEU A 205 18.48 -11.03 -33.40
CA LEU A 205 19.24 -10.94 -34.64
C LEU A 205 20.10 -12.18 -34.88
N MET A 206 20.83 -12.63 -33.87
CA MET A 206 21.64 -13.85 -33.96
C MET A 206 20.80 -15.11 -34.19
N TYR A 207 19.62 -15.20 -33.57
CA TYR A 207 18.70 -16.32 -33.78
C TYR A 207 18.12 -16.32 -35.22
N HIS A 208 17.83 -15.15 -35.75
CA HIS A 208 17.28 -15.00 -37.12
C HIS A 208 18.26 -15.46 -38.20
N VAL A 209 19.56 -15.44 -37.89
CA VAL A 209 20.62 -15.91 -38.83
C VAL A 209 20.67 -17.44 -38.95
N HIS A 210 19.94 -18.20 -38.15
CA HIS A 210 19.81 -19.67 -38.20
C HIS A 210 21.10 -20.49 -38.22
N LEU A 211 22.08 -20.16 -37.39
CA LEU A 211 23.42 -20.72 -37.52
C LEU A 211 23.85 -21.49 -36.28
N ALA A 212 23.10 -22.54 -35.91
CA ALA A 212 23.42 -23.36 -34.75
C ALA A 212 24.84 -24.00 -34.77
N ASP A 213 25.45 -24.16 -35.94
CA ASP A 213 26.74 -24.84 -36.11
C ASP A 213 27.89 -23.92 -36.52
N HIS A 214 27.72 -22.60 -36.51
CA HIS A 214 28.74 -21.65 -36.93
C HIS A 214 29.43 -20.98 -35.73
N SER A 215 30.67 -20.49 -35.91
CA SER A 215 31.37 -19.75 -34.89
C SER A 215 30.62 -18.49 -34.48
N ILE A 216 30.82 -18.02 -33.24
CA ILE A 216 30.23 -16.79 -32.69
C ILE A 216 30.49 -15.60 -33.64
N GLU A 217 31.72 -15.47 -34.17
CA GLU A 217 32.06 -14.42 -35.10
C GLU A 217 31.16 -14.45 -36.34
N HIS A 218 30.89 -15.62 -36.92
CA HIS A 218 30.04 -15.76 -38.09
C HIS A 218 28.59 -15.39 -37.79
N GLN A 219 28.07 -15.77 -36.59
CA GLN A 219 26.73 -15.39 -36.14
C GLN A 219 26.59 -13.88 -35.97
N VAL A 220 27.57 -13.24 -35.31
CA VAL A 220 27.61 -11.78 -35.11
C VAL A 220 27.70 -11.05 -36.44
N ARG A 221 28.57 -11.49 -37.36
CA ARG A 221 28.75 -10.90 -38.68
C ARG A 221 27.48 -11.05 -39.52
N GLY A 222 26.83 -12.20 -39.51
CA GLY A 222 25.56 -12.43 -40.18
C GLY A 222 24.44 -11.53 -39.65
N ALA A 223 24.33 -11.38 -38.36
CA ALA A 223 23.34 -10.52 -37.71
C ALA A 223 23.60 -9.02 -38.01
N ALA A 224 24.83 -8.56 -37.94
CA ALA A 224 25.23 -7.19 -38.31
C ALA A 224 24.94 -6.89 -39.77
N SER A 225 25.22 -7.85 -40.66
CA SER A 225 24.96 -7.71 -42.11
C SER A 225 23.46 -7.64 -42.44
N LEU A 226 22.63 -8.45 -41.78
CA LEU A 226 21.17 -8.37 -41.92
C LEU A 226 20.65 -7.00 -41.52
N TRP A 227 21.06 -6.50 -40.36
CA TRP A 227 20.62 -5.20 -39.87
C TRP A 227 21.13 -4.06 -40.78
N SER A 228 22.41 -4.05 -41.13
CA SER A 228 23.01 -3.01 -41.95
C SER A 228 22.39 -2.97 -43.36
N SER A 229 22.10 -4.13 -43.95
CA SER A 229 21.42 -4.23 -45.24
C SER A 229 20.00 -3.65 -45.17
N ALA A 230 19.25 -3.95 -44.14
CA ALA A 230 17.90 -3.42 -43.93
C ALA A 230 17.88 -1.89 -43.74
N ARG A 231 18.97 -1.30 -43.26
CA ARG A 231 19.16 0.14 -43.09
C ARG A 231 19.86 0.82 -44.26
N SER A 232 20.26 0.06 -45.27
CA SER A 232 21.07 0.56 -46.38
C SER A 232 22.36 1.25 -45.93
N LEU A 233 22.99 0.72 -44.87
CA LEU A 233 24.25 1.22 -44.33
C LEU A 233 25.45 0.67 -45.12
N ASP A 234 26.56 1.39 -45.05
CA ASP A 234 27.79 0.92 -45.68
C ASP A 234 28.51 -0.15 -44.83
N ALA A 235 29.43 -0.88 -45.50
CA ALA A 235 30.21 -1.94 -44.86
C ALA A 235 31.12 -1.43 -43.71
N THR A 236 31.37 -0.14 -43.61
CA THR A 236 32.19 0.45 -42.56
C THR A 236 31.44 0.41 -41.21
N VAL A 237 30.12 0.65 -41.25
CA VAL A 237 29.29 0.56 -40.04
C VAL A 237 29.15 -0.90 -39.60
N GLU A 238 28.89 -1.81 -40.52
CA GLU A 238 28.82 -3.24 -40.26
C GLU A 238 30.09 -3.76 -39.59
N ASN A 239 31.27 -3.44 -40.15
CA ASN A 239 32.54 -3.88 -39.58
C ASN A 239 32.80 -3.29 -38.19
N ARG A 240 32.47 -2.03 -37.93
CA ARG A 240 32.59 -1.44 -36.58
C ARG A 240 31.75 -2.18 -35.55
N VAL A 241 30.51 -2.54 -35.88
CA VAL A 241 29.62 -3.31 -34.98
C VAL A 241 30.25 -4.67 -34.67
N VAL A 242 30.74 -5.39 -35.70
CA VAL A 242 31.41 -6.69 -35.54
C VAL A 242 32.66 -6.55 -34.67
N ASP A 243 33.54 -5.58 -34.99
CA ASP A 243 34.79 -5.36 -34.26
C ASP A 243 34.51 -5.05 -32.77
N HIS A 244 33.53 -4.20 -32.46
CA HIS A 244 33.15 -3.88 -31.09
C HIS A 244 32.65 -5.11 -30.30
N VAL A 245 31.83 -5.97 -30.94
CA VAL A 245 31.36 -7.21 -30.31
C VAL A 245 32.52 -8.17 -30.07
N MET A 246 33.40 -8.34 -31.02
CA MET A 246 34.57 -9.23 -30.90
C MET A 246 35.53 -8.74 -29.80
N GLU A 247 35.82 -7.44 -29.71
CA GLU A 247 36.60 -6.86 -28.62
C GLU A 247 35.91 -7.06 -27.26
N SER A 248 34.58 -7.00 -27.19
CA SER A 248 33.85 -7.24 -25.96
C SER A 248 33.96 -8.69 -25.49
N LEU A 249 33.97 -9.63 -26.43
CA LEU A 249 34.22 -11.04 -26.15
C LEU A 249 35.66 -11.29 -25.68
N GLU A 250 36.67 -10.65 -26.27
CA GLU A 250 38.07 -10.77 -25.86
C GLU A 250 38.35 -10.21 -24.47
N ARG A 251 37.66 -9.13 -24.09
CA ARG A 251 37.77 -8.52 -22.73
C ARG A 251 37.03 -9.30 -21.64
N SER A 252 36.10 -10.17 -22.01
CA SER A 252 35.40 -10.99 -21.05
C SER A 252 36.21 -12.24 -20.71
N ASP A 253 36.35 -12.58 -19.41
CA ASP A 253 37.03 -13.81 -18.94
C ASP A 253 36.28 -15.11 -19.31
N VAL A 254 35.36 -15.06 -20.27
CA VAL A 254 34.39 -16.11 -20.61
C VAL A 254 34.88 -16.99 -21.78
N HIS A 255 36.20 -17.16 -21.92
CA HIS A 255 36.82 -17.87 -23.05
C HIS A 255 36.47 -19.37 -23.18
N LEU A 256 35.79 -19.98 -22.21
CA LEU A 256 35.67 -21.44 -22.11
C LEU A 256 34.25 -22.02 -22.27
N ASP A 257 33.17 -21.24 -22.14
CA ASP A 257 31.80 -21.76 -22.29
C ASP A 257 31.07 -21.06 -23.46
N PRO A 258 30.74 -21.80 -24.56
CA PRO A 258 30.04 -21.22 -25.71
C PRO A 258 28.73 -20.53 -25.39
N ARG A 259 28.02 -20.94 -24.32
CA ARG A 259 26.76 -20.33 -23.89
C ARG A 259 26.97 -18.91 -23.34
N TYR A 260 28.04 -18.72 -22.56
CA TYR A 260 28.40 -17.39 -22.06
C TYR A 260 28.91 -16.48 -23.18
N GLN A 261 29.65 -17.03 -24.16
CA GLN A 261 30.05 -16.27 -25.33
C GLN A 261 28.85 -15.75 -26.13
N GLN A 262 27.80 -16.56 -26.30
CA GLN A 262 26.56 -16.13 -26.95
C GLN A 262 25.84 -15.02 -26.17
N LEU A 263 25.81 -15.09 -24.85
CA LEU A 263 25.21 -14.07 -24.00
C LEU A 263 25.95 -12.73 -24.10
N VAL A 264 27.27 -12.75 -24.03
CA VAL A 264 28.11 -11.55 -24.14
C VAL A 264 28.01 -10.95 -25.54
N ALA A 265 28.07 -11.79 -26.59
CA ALA A 265 27.93 -11.36 -27.96
C ALA A 265 26.57 -10.72 -28.25
N ALA A 266 25.47 -11.34 -27.76
CA ALA A 266 24.12 -10.81 -27.90
C ALA A 266 23.97 -9.45 -27.23
N ALA A 267 24.46 -9.31 -26.00
CA ALA A 267 24.39 -8.04 -25.25
C ALA A 267 25.21 -6.93 -25.94
N ALA A 268 26.42 -7.25 -26.42
CA ALA A 268 27.27 -6.29 -27.09
C ALA A 268 26.69 -5.87 -28.46
N LEU A 269 26.20 -6.83 -29.26
CA LEU A 269 25.57 -6.59 -30.54
C LEU A 269 24.34 -5.70 -30.44
N GLY A 270 23.41 -6.05 -29.53
CA GLY A 270 22.20 -5.26 -29.33
C GLY A 270 22.50 -3.83 -28.86
N ARG A 271 23.44 -3.66 -27.92
CA ARG A 271 23.88 -2.35 -27.45
C ARG A 271 24.49 -1.51 -28.58
N GLU A 272 25.36 -2.10 -29.38
CA GLU A 272 25.98 -1.38 -30.48
C GLU A 272 24.95 -0.97 -31.53
N ILE A 273 24.02 -1.86 -31.89
CA ILE A 273 22.95 -1.54 -32.84
C ILE A 273 22.05 -0.42 -32.31
N LEU A 274 21.63 -0.47 -31.06
CA LEU A 274 20.83 0.60 -30.45
C LEU A 274 21.58 1.93 -30.42
N SER A 275 22.90 1.92 -30.24
CA SER A 275 23.72 3.13 -30.30
C SER A 275 23.76 3.77 -31.72
N GLN A 276 23.56 2.98 -32.76
CA GLN A 276 23.42 3.46 -34.14
C GLN A 276 22.00 3.91 -34.50
N GLU A 277 21.04 3.67 -33.58
CA GLU A 277 19.63 4.08 -33.67
C GLU A 277 19.31 5.11 -32.54
N PRO A 278 19.92 6.31 -32.57
CA PRO A 278 19.92 7.22 -31.42
C PRO A 278 18.51 7.65 -31.02
N GLU A 279 17.59 7.77 -31.97
CA GLU A 279 16.20 8.13 -31.68
C GLU A 279 15.46 7.00 -30.94
N ALA A 280 15.70 5.73 -31.34
CA ALA A 280 15.12 4.58 -30.67
C ALA A 280 15.71 4.38 -29.26
N ASP A 281 17.03 4.58 -29.10
CA ASP A 281 17.73 4.43 -27.82
C ASP A 281 17.32 5.52 -26.82
N GLU A 282 17.25 6.78 -27.24
CA GLU A 282 16.83 7.90 -26.36
C GLU A 282 15.36 7.77 -25.96
N ASN A 283 14.46 7.41 -26.88
CA ASN A 283 13.05 7.16 -26.55
C ASN A 283 12.92 5.98 -25.59
N LEU A 284 13.64 4.89 -25.81
CA LEU A 284 13.65 3.72 -24.93
C LEU A 284 14.07 4.11 -23.50
N LYS A 285 15.19 4.83 -23.36
CA LYS A 285 15.69 5.28 -22.05
C LYS A 285 14.71 6.18 -21.33
N HIS A 286 14.16 7.16 -22.04
CA HIS A 286 13.21 8.10 -21.47
C HIS A 286 11.94 7.41 -20.97
N GLU A 287 11.37 6.52 -21.78
CA GLU A 287 10.12 5.82 -21.43
C GLU A 287 10.34 4.78 -20.32
N LEU A 288 11.45 4.04 -20.35
CA LEU A 288 11.79 3.12 -19.26
C LEU A 288 11.96 3.86 -17.93
N ALA A 289 12.55 5.04 -17.93
CA ALA A 289 12.65 5.88 -16.74
C ALA A 289 11.27 6.31 -16.22
N ARG A 290 10.31 6.58 -17.11
CA ARG A 290 8.94 6.96 -16.71
C ARG A 290 8.12 5.83 -16.14
N ILE A 291 8.25 4.60 -16.63
CA ILE A 291 7.47 3.47 -16.10
C ILE A 291 7.93 2.99 -14.73
N ASP A 292 9.17 3.24 -14.34
CA ASP A 292 9.72 2.80 -13.05
C ASP A 292 9.22 3.65 -11.86
N ARG A 293 8.25 4.52 -12.07
CA ARG A 293 7.63 5.39 -11.06
C ARG A 293 6.61 4.61 -10.21
N HIS A 294 7.08 3.58 -9.52
CA HIS A 294 6.29 2.76 -8.61
C HIS A 294 6.76 2.93 -7.16
N VAL A 295 5.80 3.17 -6.28
CA VAL A 295 6.00 3.20 -4.83
C VAL A 295 5.26 2.04 -4.19
N TRP A 296 5.91 1.29 -3.33
CA TRP A 296 5.25 0.30 -2.51
C TRP A 296 5.08 0.77 -1.07
N THR A 297 3.84 0.75 -0.58
CA THR A 297 3.47 1.05 0.81
C THR A 297 3.04 -0.24 1.52
N PRO A 298 3.96 -0.97 2.17
CA PRO A 298 3.64 -2.18 2.92
C PRO A 298 3.06 -1.80 4.28
N HIS A 299 1.74 -1.87 4.45
CA HIS A 299 1.09 -1.65 5.75
C HIS A 299 1.42 -2.71 6.79
N SER A 300 1.94 -3.85 6.36
CA SER A 300 2.55 -4.90 7.18
C SER A 300 3.42 -5.80 6.30
N LEU A 301 4.36 -6.49 6.89
CA LEU A 301 5.25 -7.43 6.20
C LEU A 301 5.00 -8.87 6.63
N GLY A 302 5.12 -9.82 5.71
CA GLY A 302 4.92 -11.24 5.95
C GLY A 302 5.91 -11.81 6.96
N ASP A 303 7.16 -11.35 6.92
CA ASP A 303 8.19 -11.70 7.90
C ASP A 303 7.80 -11.26 9.32
N LEU A 304 7.33 -10.03 9.48
CA LEU A 304 6.91 -9.48 10.76
C LEU A 304 5.68 -10.19 11.31
N LYS A 305 4.71 -10.51 10.44
CA LYS A 305 3.54 -11.29 10.83
C LYS A 305 3.90 -12.72 11.21
N ASP A 306 4.72 -13.41 10.43
CA ASP A 306 5.15 -14.78 10.73
C ASP A 306 5.90 -14.84 12.08
N PHE A 307 6.74 -13.85 12.38
CA PHE A 307 7.40 -13.73 13.69
C PHE A 307 6.37 -13.54 14.83
N ASN A 308 5.38 -12.68 14.65
CA ASN A 308 4.35 -12.41 15.67
C ASN A 308 3.45 -13.64 15.92
N TYR A 309 3.23 -14.47 14.89
CA TYR A 309 2.44 -15.69 14.98
C TYR A 309 3.27 -16.95 15.33
N ARG A 310 4.55 -16.80 15.71
CA ARG A 310 5.45 -17.95 16.00
C ARG A 310 4.93 -18.89 17.10
N ASN A 311 4.14 -18.40 18.02
CA ASN A 311 3.56 -19.17 19.14
C ASN A 311 2.21 -19.84 18.77
N ARG A 312 1.69 -19.62 17.56
CA ARG A 312 0.48 -20.27 17.06
C ARG A 312 0.79 -21.66 16.51
N SER A 313 -0.24 -22.49 16.36
CA SER A 313 -0.10 -23.83 15.82
C SER A 313 0.46 -23.80 14.38
N LYS A 314 1.11 -24.90 13.97
CA LYS A 314 1.62 -25.05 12.59
C LYS A 314 0.49 -24.95 11.54
N THR A 315 -0.70 -25.44 11.87
CA THR A 315 -1.87 -25.39 10.98
C THR A 315 -2.30 -23.94 10.77
N GLU A 316 -2.52 -23.17 11.84
CA GLU A 316 -2.89 -21.74 11.74
C GLU A 316 -1.86 -20.94 10.92
N ARG A 317 -0.57 -21.17 11.14
CA ARG A 317 0.50 -20.47 10.39
C ARG A 317 0.53 -20.85 8.92
N ARG A 318 0.20 -22.11 8.58
CA ARG A 318 0.11 -22.59 7.19
C ARG A 318 -1.06 -21.93 6.46
N ASP A 319 -2.21 -21.79 7.11
CA ASP A 319 -3.42 -21.20 6.55
C ASP A 319 -3.23 -19.69 6.24
N LEU A 320 -2.29 -19.02 6.91
CA LEU A 320 -1.94 -17.62 6.68
C LEU A 320 -0.93 -17.40 5.52
N ARG A 321 -0.47 -18.47 4.86
CA ARG A 321 0.38 -18.45 3.65
C ARG A 321 1.59 -17.51 3.70
N PHE A 322 2.21 -17.34 4.86
CA PHE A 322 3.33 -16.39 5.05
C PHE A 322 4.53 -16.65 4.12
N CYS A 323 4.78 -17.92 3.74
CA CYS A 323 5.87 -18.26 2.83
C CYS A 323 5.63 -17.68 1.42
N GLU A 324 4.43 -17.89 0.88
CA GLU A 324 3.99 -17.36 -0.41
C GLU A 324 4.08 -15.82 -0.42
N ARG A 325 3.51 -15.18 0.60
CA ARG A 325 3.55 -13.75 0.78
C ARG A 325 4.97 -13.19 0.80
N ARG A 326 5.89 -13.77 1.59
CA ARG A 326 7.30 -13.33 1.64
C ARG A 326 8.02 -13.46 0.29
N ASN A 327 7.68 -14.46 -0.51
CA ASN A 327 8.24 -14.61 -1.85
C ASN A 327 7.78 -13.47 -2.77
N HIS A 328 6.50 -13.13 -2.74
CA HIS A 328 5.99 -11.95 -3.46
C HIS A 328 6.64 -10.66 -2.98
N GLU A 329 6.76 -10.44 -1.67
CA GLU A 329 7.40 -9.25 -1.10
C GLU A 329 8.86 -9.12 -1.55
N ARG A 330 9.63 -10.22 -1.61
CA ARG A 330 11.01 -10.19 -2.15
C ARG A 330 11.05 -9.81 -3.63
N MET A 331 10.16 -10.37 -4.44
CA MET A 331 10.03 -10.03 -5.85
C MET A 331 9.68 -8.54 -6.02
N ILE A 332 8.74 -8.02 -5.22
CA ILE A 332 8.36 -6.60 -5.23
C ILE A 332 9.57 -5.73 -4.90
N CYS A 333 10.33 -6.05 -3.84
CA CYS A 333 11.52 -5.30 -3.43
C CYS A 333 12.61 -5.24 -4.50
N GLN A 334 12.72 -6.27 -5.35
CA GLN A 334 13.68 -6.30 -6.45
C GLN A 334 13.27 -5.43 -7.66
N ARG A 335 12.00 -5.00 -7.72
CA ARG A 335 11.40 -4.34 -8.89
C ARG A 335 10.76 -2.99 -8.58
N THR A 336 10.90 -2.54 -7.34
CA THR A 336 10.38 -1.25 -6.87
C THR A 336 11.55 -0.40 -6.40
N HIS A 337 11.54 0.88 -6.75
CA HIS A 337 12.64 1.81 -6.49
C HIS A 337 12.32 2.85 -5.41
N ALA A 338 11.10 2.87 -4.89
CA ALA A 338 10.68 3.74 -3.80
C ALA A 338 9.70 3.03 -2.87
N PHE A 339 9.89 3.22 -1.57
CA PHE A 339 9.11 2.56 -0.53
C PHE A 339 8.58 3.59 0.46
N ALA A 340 7.32 3.42 0.88
CA ALA A 340 6.70 4.24 1.90
C ALA A 340 6.40 3.39 3.14
N ALA A 341 7.27 3.42 4.14
CA ALA A 341 7.14 2.63 5.35
C ALA A 341 6.16 3.27 6.34
N THR A 342 5.07 2.58 6.67
CA THR A 342 4.02 3.09 7.56
C THR A 342 4.35 2.96 9.05
N SER A 343 5.51 2.40 9.41
CA SER A 343 6.06 2.43 10.77
C SER A 343 7.57 2.24 10.75
N ALA A 344 8.25 2.69 11.80
CA ALA A 344 9.70 2.50 11.96
C ALA A 344 10.09 1.02 11.91
N LYS A 345 9.24 0.13 12.45
CA LYS A 345 9.46 -1.32 12.42
C LYS A 345 9.36 -1.90 11.01
N ILE A 346 8.47 -1.37 10.17
CA ILE A 346 8.41 -1.76 8.75
C ILE A 346 9.65 -1.27 8.03
N ALA A 347 10.09 -0.01 8.24
CA ALA A 347 11.32 0.51 7.66
C ALA A 347 12.53 -0.35 8.02
N GLU A 348 12.71 -0.64 9.31
CA GLU A 348 13.78 -1.53 9.78
C GLU A 348 13.77 -2.89 9.08
N ARG A 349 12.59 -3.51 8.90
CA ARG A 349 12.46 -4.81 8.24
C ARG A 349 12.73 -4.75 6.74
N LEU A 350 12.33 -3.69 6.06
CA LEU A 350 12.71 -3.46 4.65
C LEU A 350 14.23 -3.45 4.50
N TRP A 351 14.94 -2.74 5.38
CA TRP A 351 16.41 -2.66 5.34
C TRP A 351 17.09 -3.99 5.70
N THR A 352 16.67 -4.61 6.81
CA THR A 352 17.41 -5.74 7.41
C THR A 352 17.05 -7.11 6.80
N HIS A 353 15.82 -7.30 6.32
CA HIS A 353 15.33 -8.60 5.83
C HIS A 353 15.04 -8.65 4.34
N TYR A 354 14.72 -7.49 3.75
CA TYR A 354 14.45 -7.38 2.32
C TYR A 354 15.58 -6.66 1.56
N HIS A 355 16.60 -6.17 2.28
CA HIS A 355 17.80 -5.51 1.74
C HIS A 355 17.49 -4.28 0.88
N VAL A 356 16.39 -3.60 1.20
CA VAL A 356 16.04 -2.32 0.57
C VAL A 356 17.01 -1.25 1.07
N PRO A 357 17.62 -0.42 0.20
CA PRO A 357 18.44 0.70 0.63
C PRO A 357 17.66 1.69 1.51
N VAL A 358 18.33 2.28 2.51
CA VAL A 358 17.69 3.23 3.43
C VAL A 358 17.16 4.46 2.68
N GLU A 359 17.93 4.96 1.72
CA GLU A 359 17.60 6.10 0.87
C GLU A 359 16.38 5.86 -0.03
N ASP A 360 16.03 4.59 -0.30
CA ASP A 360 14.85 4.22 -1.09
C ASP A 360 13.57 4.15 -0.24
N THR A 361 13.68 4.37 1.07
CA THR A 361 12.57 4.27 2.02
C THR A 361 12.21 5.63 2.60
N TYR A 362 10.98 6.08 2.37
CA TYR A 362 10.39 7.23 3.05
C TYR A 362 9.53 6.75 4.24
N TYR A 363 9.71 7.37 5.40
CA TYR A 363 8.86 7.11 6.56
C TYR A 363 7.54 7.86 6.41
N PHE A 364 6.48 7.14 6.10
CA PHE A 364 5.15 7.69 5.85
C PHE A 364 4.10 6.99 6.74
N PRO A 365 4.10 7.29 8.04
CA PRO A 365 3.15 6.69 8.98
C PRO A 365 1.73 7.18 8.69
N PRO A 366 0.70 6.46 9.18
CA PRO A 366 -0.65 7.00 9.23
C PRO A 366 -0.64 8.31 10.04
N CYS A 367 -1.01 9.39 9.38
CA CYS A 367 -1.21 10.68 10.05
C CYS A 367 -2.64 10.78 10.60
N VAL A 368 -2.90 11.76 11.42
CA VAL A 368 -4.22 12.00 11.99
C VAL A 368 -4.89 13.16 11.27
N ASP A 369 -6.17 13.05 11.00
CA ASP A 369 -6.97 14.19 10.57
C ASP A 369 -7.32 15.04 11.78
N ARG A 370 -6.64 16.18 11.91
CA ARG A 370 -6.79 17.08 13.06
C ARG A 370 -8.07 17.93 13.01
N ASP A 371 -8.80 17.90 11.93
CA ASP A 371 -10.13 18.52 11.84
C ASP A 371 -11.19 17.60 12.48
N GLU A 372 -11.04 16.28 12.32
CA GLU A 372 -11.90 15.27 12.90
C GLU A 372 -11.50 14.91 14.34
N PHE A 373 -10.21 14.65 14.57
CA PHE A 373 -9.69 14.23 15.89
C PHE A 373 -8.98 15.41 16.57
N ARG A 374 -9.71 16.15 17.40
CA ARG A 374 -9.26 17.36 18.11
C ARG A 374 -9.91 17.46 19.48
N PRO A 375 -9.43 18.36 20.34
CA PRO A 375 -10.21 18.76 21.50
C PRO A 375 -11.52 19.45 21.04
N TYR A 376 -12.66 18.89 21.46
CA TYR A 376 -13.98 19.44 21.19
C TYR A 376 -14.43 20.38 22.31
N THR A 377 -15.22 21.39 21.97
CA THR A 377 -15.82 22.30 22.96
C THR A 377 -16.93 21.58 23.76
N ASP A 378 -17.28 22.09 24.92
CA ASP A 378 -18.33 21.48 25.76
C ASP A 378 -19.69 21.41 25.02
N GLN A 379 -19.99 22.38 24.16
CA GLN A 379 -21.20 22.35 23.34
C GLN A 379 -21.19 21.20 22.33
N GLU A 380 -20.05 20.99 21.67
CA GLU A 380 -19.91 19.91 20.68
C GLU A 380 -19.94 18.51 21.33
N LYS A 381 -19.48 18.39 22.57
CA LYS A 381 -19.52 17.13 23.35
C LYS A 381 -20.93 16.73 23.78
N GLN A 382 -21.87 17.66 23.82
CA GLN A 382 -23.22 17.43 24.36
C GLN A 382 -24.00 16.38 23.54
N ASP A 383 -23.89 16.37 22.23
CA ASP A 383 -24.53 15.36 21.38
C ASP A 383 -23.93 13.96 21.62
N THR A 384 -22.63 13.89 21.89
CA THR A 384 -21.95 12.63 22.24
C THR A 384 -22.41 12.11 23.61
N PHE A 385 -22.59 12.97 24.60
CA PHE A 385 -23.14 12.56 25.92
C PHE A 385 -24.59 12.09 25.78
N ARG A 386 -25.39 12.71 24.93
CA ARG A 386 -26.77 12.25 24.64
C ARG A 386 -26.74 10.85 23.99
N TRP A 387 -25.92 10.66 22.98
CA TRP A 387 -25.75 9.35 22.33
C TRP A 387 -25.26 8.29 23.32
N LEU A 388 -24.30 8.61 24.19
CA LEU A 388 -23.84 7.71 25.26
C LEU A 388 -24.97 7.40 26.26
N SER A 389 -25.77 8.39 26.64
CA SER A 389 -26.92 8.22 27.54
C SER A 389 -27.91 7.19 26.97
N GLU A 390 -28.23 7.29 25.70
CA GLU A 390 -29.14 6.36 25.01
C GLU A 390 -28.58 4.93 24.93
N ASN A 391 -27.26 4.77 24.82
CA ASN A 391 -26.61 3.47 24.66
C ASN A 391 -26.17 2.83 26.00
N THR A 392 -26.09 3.60 27.07
CA THR A 392 -25.65 3.12 28.40
C THR A 392 -26.73 3.13 29.47
N GLY A 393 -27.77 3.97 29.27
CA GLY A 393 -28.78 4.23 30.27
C GLY A 393 -28.33 5.14 31.42
N LEU A 394 -27.12 5.71 31.36
CA LEU A 394 -26.62 6.73 32.27
C LEU A 394 -27.16 8.10 31.88
N SER A 395 -27.37 9.01 32.84
CA SER A 395 -27.75 10.39 32.50
C SER A 395 -26.58 11.17 31.87
N GLU A 396 -26.87 12.18 31.03
CA GLU A 396 -25.86 13.07 30.44
C GLU A 396 -25.00 13.76 31.53
N ASP A 397 -25.64 14.17 32.66
CA ASP A 397 -24.95 14.79 33.80
C ASP A 397 -23.96 13.83 34.50
N GLU A 398 -24.33 12.54 34.62
CA GLU A 398 -23.43 11.52 35.15
C GLU A 398 -22.23 11.32 34.21
N LEU A 399 -22.45 11.26 32.92
CA LEU A 399 -21.41 11.07 31.90
C LEU A 399 -20.46 12.26 31.86
N ALA A 400 -20.97 13.49 31.82
CA ALA A 400 -20.16 14.71 31.76
C ALA A 400 -19.34 14.98 33.04
N GLY A 401 -19.81 14.52 34.20
CA GLY A 401 -19.17 14.77 35.50
C GLY A 401 -18.24 13.66 36.00
N LYS A 402 -18.07 12.56 35.27
CA LYS A 402 -17.34 11.37 35.72
C LYS A 402 -16.17 11.00 34.77
N PRO A 403 -15.09 10.42 35.32
CA PRO A 403 -14.02 9.92 34.47
C PRO A 403 -14.50 8.78 33.56
N LEU A 404 -14.29 8.96 32.22
CA LEU A 404 -14.58 7.95 31.22
C LEU A 404 -13.26 7.36 30.71
N ILE A 405 -13.05 6.06 30.88
CA ILE A 405 -11.98 5.33 30.18
C ILE A 405 -12.55 4.81 28.87
N PHE A 406 -11.87 5.07 27.78
CA PHE A 406 -12.33 4.70 26.44
C PHE A 406 -11.32 3.80 25.73
N GLU A 407 -11.83 2.82 25.01
CA GLU A 407 -11.10 1.99 24.05
C GLU A 407 -11.94 1.80 22.80
N SER A 408 -11.35 2.00 21.63
CA SER A 408 -11.98 1.73 20.35
C SER A 408 -11.01 1.04 19.39
N SER A 409 -11.33 -0.20 19.06
CA SER A 409 -10.62 -1.00 18.07
C SER A 409 -11.49 -2.18 17.62
N ARG A 410 -11.06 -2.92 16.59
CA ARG A 410 -11.77 -4.13 16.15
C ARG A 410 -11.94 -5.15 17.29
N MET A 411 -13.01 -5.93 17.25
CA MET A 411 -13.20 -7.08 18.15
C MET A 411 -12.29 -8.24 17.72
N ASP A 412 -11.02 -8.15 18.12
CA ASP A 412 -9.96 -9.10 17.79
C ASP A 412 -9.22 -9.49 19.07
N ARG A 413 -8.84 -10.76 19.21
CA ARG A 413 -8.18 -11.28 20.41
C ARG A 413 -6.84 -10.60 20.71
N THR A 414 -6.15 -10.09 19.68
CA THR A 414 -4.89 -9.36 19.85
C THR A 414 -5.06 -7.99 20.50
N LYS A 415 -6.29 -7.46 20.55
CA LYS A 415 -6.62 -6.19 21.22
C LYS A 415 -6.75 -6.32 22.74
N ARG A 416 -6.87 -7.54 23.24
CA ARG A 416 -6.89 -7.85 24.66
C ARG A 416 -7.88 -7.00 25.48
N LYS A 417 -9.08 -6.79 24.92
CA LYS A 417 -10.18 -6.10 25.64
C LYS A 417 -10.60 -6.87 26.90
N ASP A 418 -10.39 -8.19 26.91
CA ASP A 418 -10.53 -9.07 28.09
C ASP A 418 -9.65 -8.62 29.26
N LEU A 419 -8.39 -8.26 28.95
CA LEU A 419 -7.45 -7.77 29.97
C LEU A 419 -7.86 -6.39 30.49
N LEU A 420 -8.33 -5.50 29.58
CA LEU A 420 -8.82 -4.18 29.97
C LEU A 420 -10.05 -4.27 30.90
N LEU A 421 -11.02 -5.14 30.57
CA LEU A 421 -12.16 -5.41 31.47
C LEU A 421 -11.72 -5.94 32.82
N ALA A 422 -10.78 -6.88 32.87
CA ALA A 422 -10.26 -7.45 34.12
C ALA A 422 -9.49 -6.40 34.94
N ALA A 423 -8.74 -5.49 34.32
CA ALA A 423 -8.08 -4.38 35.00
C ALA A 423 -9.10 -3.35 35.52
N PHE A 424 -10.11 -3.04 34.70
CA PHE A 424 -11.16 -2.10 35.11
C PHE A 424 -11.98 -2.59 36.29
N ALA A 425 -12.17 -3.89 36.48
CA ALA A 425 -12.81 -4.42 37.70
C ALA A 425 -12.09 -4.00 38.99
N GLU A 426 -10.75 -3.91 38.95
CA GLU A 426 -9.97 -3.41 40.10
C GLU A 426 -10.05 -1.87 40.24
N ILE A 427 -10.16 -1.15 39.13
CA ILE A 427 -10.41 0.29 39.14
C ILE A 427 -11.80 0.58 39.70
N ALA A 428 -12.82 -0.13 39.26
CA ALA A 428 -14.19 0.02 39.74
C ALA A 428 -14.34 -0.17 41.24
N ALA A 429 -13.51 -1.01 41.86
CA ALA A 429 -13.52 -1.23 43.32
C ALA A 429 -12.96 -0.02 44.11
N THR A 430 -12.02 0.75 43.51
CA THR A 430 -11.32 1.85 44.19
C THR A 430 -11.76 3.24 43.70
N HIS A 431 -12.31 3.34 42.49
CA HIS A 431 -12.82 4.56 41.87
C HIS A 431 -14.28 4.35 41.45
N PRO A 432 -15.22 4.45 42.40
CA PRO A 432 -16.64 4.13 42.19
C PRO A 432 -17.33 5.02 41.15
N ASP A 433 -16.78 6.15 40.81
CA ASP A 433 -17.34 7.13 39.88
C ASP A 433 -16.76 7.04 38.47
N CYS A 434 -15.92 6.03 38.17
CA CYS A 434 -15.31 5.84 36.85
C CYS A 434 -16.12 4.87 35.99
N TYR A 435 -16.19 5.12 34.68
CA TYR A 435 -16.84 4.29 33.67
C TYR A 435 -15.87 3.83 32.62
N LEU A 436 -16.11 2.63 32.05
CA LEU A 436 -15.36 2.09 30.91
C LEU A 436 -16.27 1.94 29.68
N MET A 437 -15.89 2.54 28.56
CA MET A 437 -16.57 2.46 27.28
C MET A 437 -15.68 1.71 26.30
N ILE A 438 -16.16 0.59 25.76
CA ILE A 438 -15.45 -0.21 24.76
C ILE A 438 -16.23 -0.21 23.46
N GLY A 439 -15.66 0.41 22.42
CA GLY A 439 -16.20 0.46 21.08
C GLY A 439 -15.55 -0.55 20.13
N GLY A 440 -16.17 -0.75 18.97
CA GLY A 440 -15.64 -1.50 17.82
C GLY A 440 -16.47 -2.72 17.47
N GLY A 441 -16.35 -3.12 16.20
CA GLY A 441 -16.96 -4.31 15.61
C GLY A 441 -15.91 -5.26 15.04
N PRO A 442 -16.31 -6.30 14.30
CA PRO A 442 -17.68 -6.79 14.14
C PRO A 442 -18.16 -7.61 15.35
N GLU A 443 -19.45 -7.95 15.36
CA GLU A 443 -19.99 -8.97 16.27
C GLU A 443 -19.38 -10.34 15.97
N ASN A 444 -18.79 -10.96 16.99
CA ASN A 444 -18.09 -12.24 16.86
C ASN A 444 -17.89 -12.89 18.23
N ASP A 445 -17.20 -14.04 18.26
CA ASP A 445 -16.87 -14.80 19.47
C ASP A 445 -16.09 -14.00 20.54
N VAL A 446 -15.34 -12.97 20.11
CA VAL A 446 -14.64 -12.08 21.06
C VAL A 446 -15.66 -11.20 21.80
N LEU A 447 -16.61 -10.60 21.08
CA LEU A 447 -17.66 -9.79 21.70
C LEU A 447 -18.52 -10.64 22.66
N GLU A 448 -18.93 -11.84 22.24
CA GLU A 448 -19.67 -12.78 23.11
C GLU A 448 -18.90 -13.10 24.38
N SER A 449 -17.60 -13.35 24.27
CA SER A 449 -16.73 -13.63 25.42
C SER A 449 -16.63 -12.43 26.38
N LEU A 450 -16.56 -11.19 25.84
CA LEU A 450 -16.54 -9.97 26.66
C LEU A 450 -17.88 -9.72 27.35
N GLN A 451 -19.00 -9.98 26.69
CA GLN A 451 -20.35 -9.92 27.31
C GLN A 451 -20.45 -10.88 28.46
N GLN A 452 -20.02 -12.14 28.28
CA GLN A 452 -20.00 -13.13 29.36
C GLN A 452 -19.10 -12.71 30.51
N GLN A 453 -17.92 -12.17 30.27
CA GLN A 453 -17.02 -11.66 31.31
C GLN A 453 -17.66 -10.52 32.09
N LEU A 454 -18.36 -9.61 31.40
CA LEU A 454 -19.08 -8.50 32.01
C LEU A 454 -20.21 -9.00 32.94
N GLU A 455 -21.02 -9.97 32.47
CA GLU A 455 -22.11 -10.57 33.27
C GLU A 455 -21.61 -11.29 34.52
N LEU A 456 -20.48 -12.01 34.40
CA LEU A 456 -19.88 -12.78 35.49
C LEU A 456 -19.13 -11.91 36.51
N THR A 457 -18.90 -10.62 36.23
CA THR A 457 -18.14 -9.71 37.09
C THR A 457 -19.06 -8.62 37.69
N PRO A 458 -19.63 -8.81 38.89
CA PRO A 458 -20.60 -7.87 39.46
C PRO A 458 -20.13 -6.42 39.56
N LEU A 459 -18.83 -6.19 39.76
CA LEU A 459 -18.22 -4.85 39.83
C LEU A 459 -18.29 -4.08 38.50
N LEU A 460 -18.48 -4.75 37.37
CA LEU A 460 -18.56 -4.14 36.04
C LEU A 460 -19.99 -3.74 35.67
N LYS A 461 -20.99 -4.29 36.34
CA LYS A 461 -22.39 -4.06 35.99
C LYS A 461 -22.79 -2.60 36.18
N GLY A 462 -23.27 -1.97 35.08
CA GLY A 462 -23.61 -0.55 35.02
C GLY A 462 -22.42 0.39 35.08
N ARG A 463 -21.19 -0.13 34.86
CA ARG A 463 -19.94 0.61 34.95
C ARG A 463 -19.03 0.39 33.70
N ALA A 464 -19.14 -0.75 33.05
CA ALA A 464 -18.47 -1.04 31.79
C ALA A 464 -19.52 -1.33 30.72
N PHE A 465 -19.33 -0.74 29.54
CA PHE A 465 -20.29 -0.80 28.45
C PHE A 465 -19.57 -1.21 27.14
N LEU A 466 -20.20 -2.14 26.44
CA LEU A 466 -19.79 -2.57 25.11
C LEU A 466 -20.67 -1.84 24.09
N LEU A 467 -20.14 -0.81 23.43
CA LEU A 467 -20.91 0.11 22.58
C LEU A 467 -21.11 -0.41 21.13
N GLY A 468 -20.42 -1.51 20.76
CA GLY A 468 -20.44 -1.96 19.37
C GLY A 468 -19.73 -1.01 18.42
N ALA A 469 -20.15 -0.97 17.16
CA ALA A 469 -19.67 -0.03 16.19
C ALA A 469 -20.14 1.39 16.54
N ILE A 470 -19.22 2.32 16.68
CA ILE A 470 -19.54 3.74 16.97
C ILE A 470 -19.77 4.43 15.64
N PRO A 471 -20.88 5.18 15.46
CA PRO A 471 -21.11 5.97 14.26
C PRO A 471 -20.00 7.00 14.00
N ASP A 472 -19.70 7.25 12.72
CA ASP A 472 -18.57 8.10 12.30
C ASP A 472 -18.65 9.51 12.92
N GLU A 473 -19.84 10.09 13.05
CA GLU A 473 -20.05 11.41 13.64
C GLU A 473 -19.70 11.47 15.15
N PHE A 474 -19.67 10.34 15.85
CA PHE A 474 -19.36 10.29 17.26
C PHE A 474 -17.94 9.81 17.56
N ILE A 475 -17.23 9.18 16.62
CA ILE A 475 -15.91 8.59 16.93
C ILE A 475 -14.87 9.65 17.33
N GLY A 476 -14.78 10.76 16.61
CA GLY A 476 -13.89 11.88 16.95
C GLY A 476 -14.22 12.49 18.31
N PRO A 477 -15.49 12.92 18.55
CA PRO A 477 -15.90 13.44 19.85
C PRO A 477 -15.71 12.46 21.01
N MET A 478 -15.87 11.14 20.80
CA MET A 478 -15.64 10.11 21.84
C MET A 478 -14.21 10.17 22.39
N PHE A 479 -13.21 10.36 21.56
CA PHE A 479 -11.84 10.55 22.03
C PHE A 479 -11.72 11.80 22.90
N SER A 480 -12.42 12.88 22.59
CA SER A 480 -12.36 14.14 23.32
C SER A 480 -13.20 14.15 24.61
N VAL A 481 -14.27 13.35 24.73
CA VAL A 481 -15.03 13.20 25.99
C VAL A 481 -14.37 12.19 26.93
N ALA A 482 -13.48 11.34 26.41
CA ALA A 482 -12.74 10.38 27.23
C ALA A 482 -11.78 11.09 28.18
N HIS A 483 -11.78 10.65 29.43
CA HIS A 483 -10.80 11.08 30.43
C HIS A 483 -9.45 10.40 30.19
N ILE A 484 -9.47 9.11 29.84
CA ILE A 484 -8.27 8.32 29.51
C ILE A 484 -8.62 7.44 28.30
N TYR A 485 -7.73 7.42 27.31
CA TYR A 485 -7.73 6.37 26.32
C TYR A 485 -6.82 5.23 26.77
N ALA A 486 -7.35 4.01 26.85
CA ALA A 486 -6.59 2.86 27.34
C ALA A 486 -6.70 1.68 26.38
N THR A 487 -5.57 1.10 25.97
CA THR A 487 -5.55 -0.10 25.13
C THR A 487 -4.54 -1.12 25.64
N ALA A 488 -4.94 -2.38 25.65
CA ALA A 488 -4.09 -3.52 26.02
C ALA A 488 -3.59 -4.31 24.80
N SER A 489 -3.67 -3.75 23.61
CA SER A 489 -3.30 -4.42 22.36
C SER A 489 -1.87 -4.98 22.41
N GLU A 490 -1.72 -6.25 22.06
CA GLU A 490 -0.42 -6.93 21.99
C GLU A 490 0.33 -6.62 20.67
N MET A 491 -0.40 -6.20 19.63
CA MET A 491 0.15 -6.02 18.30
C MET A 491 -0.63 -4.98 17.50
N GLU A 492 0.08 -3.96 17.03
CA GLU A 492 -0.42 -2.93 16.13
C GLU A 492 0.53 -2.72 14.94
N GLY A 493 -0.03 -2.29 13.80
CA GLY A 493 0.77 -1.81 12.68
C GLY A 493 1.40 -0.44 12.94
N PHE A 494 0.60 0.46 13.54
CA PHE A 494 1.02 1.80 13.95
C PHE A 494 0.39 2.21 15.29
N GLY A 495 -0.92 2.01 15.48
CA GLY A 495 -1.69 2.46 16.64
C GLY A 495 -2.54 3.71 16.31
N MET A 496 -3.32 3.66 15.23
CA MET A 496 -4.13 4.80 14.78
C MET A 496 -5.08 5.32 15.86
N SER A 497 -5.78 4.44 16.58
CA SER A 497 -6.67 4.88 17.64
C SER A 497 -5.94 5.55 18.81
N VAL A 498 -4.69 5.17 19.06
CA VAL A 498 -3.82 5.83 20.05
C VAL A 498 -3.43 7.23 19.56
N SER A 499 -3.06 7.39 18.28
CA SER A 499 -2.74 8.69 17.72
C SER A 499 -3.96 9.61 17.59
N GLN A 500 -5.16 9.06 17.36
CA GLN A 500 -6.43 9.79 17.38
C GLN A 500 -6.75 10.32 18.79
N ALA A 501 -6.52 9.50 19.81
CA ALA A 501 -6.65 9.93 21.21
C ALA A 501 -5.65 11.05 21.56
N ALA A 502 -4.40 10.92 21.10
CA ALA A 502 -3.39 11.96 21.26
C ALA A 502 -3.83 13.28 20.62
N SER A 503 -4.42 13.23 19.41
CA SER A 503 -4.93 14.40 18.68
C SER A 503 -6.09 15.10 19.42
N ALA A 504 -6.90 14.33 20.12
CA ALA A 504 -7.97 14.86 20.97
C ALA A 504 -7.48 15.41 22.32
N GLY A 505 -6.16 15.38 22.58
CA GLY A 505 -5.58 15.82 23.86
C GLY A 505 -5.87 14.87 25.03
N THR A 506 -6.22 13.62 24.75
CA THR A 506 -6.63 12.64 25.75
C THR A 506 -5.42 11.84 26.24
N PRO A 507 -5.14 11.80 27.56
CA PRO A 507 -4.06 11.01 28.13
C PRO A 507 -4.16 9.52 27.78
N ILE A 508 -3.02 8.91 27.49
CA ILE A 508 -2.91 7.56 26.93
C ILE A 508 -2.29 6.59 27.92
N VAL A 509 -2.93 5.41 28.04
CA VAL A 509 -2.36 4.21 28.66
C VAL A 509 -2.33 3.12 27.60
N SER A 510 -1.13 2.62 27.26
CA SER A 510 -0.96 1.65 26.17
C SER A 510 0.16 0.67 26.44
N THR A 511 0.20 -0.43 25.67
CA THR A 511 1.35 -1.35 25.73
C THR A 511 2.58 -0.73 25.06
N ASN A 512 3.77 -1.15 25.50
CA ASN A 512 5.06 -0.76 24.94
C ASN A 512 5.40 -1.49 23.63
N THR A 513 4.41 -2.06 22.95
CA THR A 513 4.55 -2.69 21.61
C THR A 513 3.87 -1.91 20.50
N ILE A 514 3.12 -0.84 20.85
CA ILE A 514 2.41 -0.01 19.87
C ILE A 514 3.38 1.02 19.26
N PRO A 515 3.63 0.99 17.93
CA PRO A 515 4.65 1.85 17.33
C PRO A 515 4.46 3.34 17.59
N PHE A 516 3.23 3.88 17.52
CA PHE A 516 2.97 5.27 17.86
C PHE A 516 3.43 5.58 19.29
N SER A 517 3.04 4.75 20.27
CA SER A 517 3.34 4.98 21.68
C SER A 517 4.83 4.99 21.98
N ILE A 518 5.62 4.10 21.34
CA ILE A 518 7.05 3.98 21.63
C ILE A 518 7.93 4.94 20.80
N HIS A 519 7.46 5.42 19.64
CA HIS A 519 8.28 6.26 18.77
C HIS A 519 7.88 7.73 18.77
N HIS A 520 6.61 8.03 19.09
CA HIS A 520 6.10 9.40 19.06
C HIS A 520 5.62 9.90 20.43
N ALA A 521 5.20 9.03 21.31
CA ALA A 521 4.58 9.39 22.58
C ALA A 521 5.21 8.69 23.81
N ALA A 522 6.47 8.29 23.73
CA ALA A 522 7.12 7.46 24.76
C ALA A 522 7.20 8.14 26.15
N GLU A 523 7.31 9.47 26.18
CA GLU A 523 7.39 10.24 27.43
C GLU A 523 6.02 10.68 27.94
N GLU A 524 5.05 10.82 27.03
CA GLU A 524 3.71 11.36 27.33
C GLU A 524 2.70 10.25 27.66
N ALA A 525 2.78 9.09 26.99
CA ALA A 525 1.93 7.94 27.29
C ALA A 525 2.44 7.20 28.55
N LEU A 526 1.54 6.58 29.29
CA LEU A 526 1.90 5.59 30.30
C LEU A 526 1.95 4.21 29.66
N LEU A 527 3.15 3.63 29.64
CA LEU A 527 3.41 2.36 28.96
C LEU A 527 3.50 1.19 29.94
N PHE A 528 2.95 0.04 29.54
CA PHE A 528 3.04 -1.21 30.30
C PHE A 528 3.35 -2.40 29.39
N GLU A 529 3.81 -3.51 29.95
CA GLU A 529 4.14 -4.72 29.18
C GLU A 529 2.87 -5.44 28.69
N PRO A 530 2.85 -6.00 27.47
CA PRO A 530 1.72 -6.80 26.97
C PRO A 530 1.36 -7.94 27.95
N GLY A 531 0.08 -8.02 28.30
CA GLY A 531 -0.43 -9.03 29.24
C GLY A 531 -0.25 -8.68 30.73
N ASP A 532 0.45 -7.59 31.04
CA ASP A 532 0.62 -7.15 32.44
C ASP A 532 -0.60 -6.36 32.93
N LYS A 533 -1.52 -7.08 33.55
CA LYS A 533 -2.70 -6.48 34.18
C LYS A 533 -2.33 -5.50 35.31
N GLY A 534 -1.30 -5.81 36.10
CA GLY A 534 -0.88 -4.97 37.22
C GLY A 534 -0.37 -3.62 36.73
N GLY A 535 0.52 -3.62 35.75
CA GLY A 535 1.04 -2.39 35.09
C GLY A 535 -0.08 -1.54 34.48
N LEU A 536 -1.08 -2.17 33.83
CA LEU A 536 -2.26 -1.46 33.33
C LEU A 536 -3.07 -0.81 34.45
N VAL A 537 -3.33 -1.53 35.54
CA VAL A 537 -4.06 -1.01 36.71
C VAL A 537 -3.32 0.17 37.37
N ASP A 538 -2.01 0.06 37.53
CA ASP A 538 -1.18 1.10 38.13
C ASP A 538 -1.16 2.37 37.27
N ALA A 539 -1.03 2.23 35.96
CA ALA A 539 -1.07 3.35 35.00
C ALA A 539 -2.44 4.07 35.05
N LEU A 540 -3.55 3.32 35.05
CA LEU A 540 -4.89 3.90 35.16
C LEU A 540 -5.08 4.64 36.51
N LYS A 541 -4.68 4.03 37.64
CA LYS A 541 -4.74 4.67 38.95
C LYS A 541 -3.90 5.95 39.01
N GLN A 542 -2.72 5.97 38.40
CA GLN A 542 -1.87 7.15 38.39
C GLN A 542 -2.58 8.35 37.76
N LEU A 543 -3.28 8.16 36.62
CA LEU A 543 -4.01 9.25 35.95
C LEU A 543 -5.28 9.64 36.68
N LEU A 544 -6.04 8.67 37.19
CA LEU A 544 -7.29 8.93 37.91
C LEU A 544 -7.07 9.64 39.26
N SER A 545 -5.94 9.36 39.94
CA SER A 545 -5.64 9.90 41.27
C SER A 545 -4.81 11.16 41.25
N ASN A 546 -4.28 11.58 40.07
CA ASN A 546 -3.41 12.74 39.95
C ASN A 546 -3.88 13.70 38.81
N PRO A 547 -4.82 14.63 39.12
CA PRO A 547 -5.35 15.56 38.12
C PRO A 547 -4.28 16.45 37.46
N ALA A 548 -3.21 16.79 38.18
CA ALA A 548 -2.12 17.62 37.62
C ALA A 548 -1.32 16.87 36.55
N GLU A 549 -0.99 15.61 36.81
CA GLU A 549 -0.30 14.73 35.84
C GLU A 549 -1.20 14.41 34.64
N HIS A 550 -2.47 14.13 34.88
CA HIS A 550 -3.46 13.94 33.83
C HIS A 550 -3.51 15.16 32.89
N ALA A 551 -3.71 16.37 33.44
CA ALA A 551 -3.79 17.59 32.65
C ALA A 551 -2.46 17.93 31.94
N ARG A 552 -1.32 17.62 32.54
CA ARG A 552 0.00 17.79 31.92
C ARG A 552 0.10 16.88 30.69
N ARG A 553 -0.16 15.58 30.84
CA ARG A 553 -0.05 14.60 29.75
C ARG A 553 -1.01 14.90 28.61
N GLY A 554 -2.25 15.32 28.89
CA GLY A 554 -3.19 15.73 27.85
C GLY A 554 -2.68 16.88 26.98
N ARG A 555 -2.01 17.87 27.58
CA ARG A 555 -1.44 18.98 26.82
C ARG A 555 -0.16 18.62 26.04
N GLU A 556 0.68 17.76 26.61
CA GLU A 556 1.94 17.38 25.97
C GLU A 556 1.74 16.35 24.86
N ILE A 557 0.77 15.42 25.01
CA ILE A 557 0.52 14.37 24.02
C ILE A 557 0.10 14.92 22.65
N GLU A 558 -0.66 16.01 22.62
CA GLU A 558 -1.08 16.64 21.37
C GLU A 558 0.10 17.15 20.54
N LYS A 559 1.18 17.61 21.19
CA LYS A 559 2.39 18.11 20.52
C LYS A 559 3.14 17.02 19.77
N THR A 560 2.97 15.75 20.17
CA THR A 560 3.63 14.62 19.50
C THR A 560 3.15 14.40 18.07
N LEU A 561 2.08 15.09 17.67
CA LEU A 561 1.47 14.98 16.33
C LEU A 561 1.89 16.10 15.37
N GLU A 562 2.74 17.05 15.77
CA GLU A 562 3.17 18.13 14.89
C GLU A 562 3.80 17.62 13.58
N GLU A 563 4.55 16.52 13.66
CA GLU A 563 5.16 15.87 12.50
C GLU A 563 4.25 14.85 11.77
N LEU A 564 3.03 14.64 12.25
CA LEU A 564 2.08 13.66 11.70
C LEU A 564 0.87 14.32 11.04
N ASP A 565 1.06 15.55 10.53
CA ASP A 565 0.06 16.22 9.70
C ASP A 565 0.04 15.66 8.28
N TRP A 566 -1.15 15.29 7.79
CA TRP A 566 -1.32 14.69 6.47
C TRP A 566 -0.85 15.59 5.34
N THR A 567 -1.19 16.88 5.35
CA THR A 567 -0.88 17.81 4.25
C THR A 567 0.62 18.01 4.13
N MET A 568 1.28 18.23 5.27
CA MET A 568 2.73 18.36 5.34
C MET A 568 3.41 17.06 4.87
N ARG A 569 2.99 15.90 5.38
CA ARG A 569 3.61 14.61 5.04
C ARG A 569 3.42 14.22 3.57
N VAL A 570 2.27 14.50 2.96
CA VAL A 570 2.06 14.26 1.53
C VAL A 570 2.95 15.18 0.70
N GLY A 571 3.09 16.46 1.06
CA GLY A 571 4.02 17.38 0.40
C GLY A 571 5.48 16.90 0.47
N ASP A 572 5.95 16.50 1.65
CA ASP A 572 7.30 15.95 1.85
C ASP A 572 7.50 14.64 1.08
N PHE A 573 6.48 13.80 1.00
CA PHE A 573 6.50 12.57 0.23
C PHE A 573 6.66 12.82 -1.27
N LEU A 574 5.91 13.74 -1.84
CA LEU A 574 6.07 14.14 -3.24
C LEU A 574 7.46 14.74 -3.51
N ALA A 575 7.97 15.56 -2.59
CA ALA A 575 9.33 16.09 -2.66
C ALA A 575 10.39 14.98 -2.57
N TYR A 576 10.17 13.96 -1.74
CA TYR A 576 11.03 12.77 -1.68
C TYR A 576 11.03 12.02 -3.02
N LEU A 577 9.87 11.75 -3.61
CA LEU A 577 9.76 11.06 -4.89
C LEU A 577 10.46 11.83 -6.01
N ASN A 578 10.34 13.15 -6.04
CA ASN A 578 11.06 13.98 -7.01
C ASN A 578 12.58 13.88 -6.84
N ARG A 579 13.10 13.84 -5.60
CA ARG A 579 14.53 13.56 -5.35
C ARG A 579 14.96 12.17 -5.81
N ARG A 580 14.03 11.21 -5.89
CA ARG A 580 14.25 9.86 -6.43
C ARG A 580 14.09 9.78 -7.96
N GLY A 581 13.92 10.90 -8.65
CA GLY A 581 13.82 10.98 -10.11
C GLY A 581 12.43 10.69 -10.67
N PHE A 582 11.37 10.80 -9.86
CA PHE A 582 10.00 10.58 -10.36
C PHE A 582 9.50 11.73 -11.25
N GLU A 583 10.09 12.94 -11.16
CA GLU A 583 9.73 14.12 -11.97
C GLU A 583 8.20 14.34 -12.00
N ILE A 584 7.59 14.36 -10.82
CA ILE A 584 6.15 14.52 -10.66
C ILE A 584 5.76 15.95 -11.05
N SER A 585 4.81 16.10 -11.95
CA SER A 585 4.25 17.40 -12.33
C SER A 585 3.59 18.07 -11.13
N PRO A 586 3.70 19.40 -10.97
CA PRO A 586 3.00 20.09 -9.89
C PRO A 586 1.48 19.97 -10.07
N GLY A 587 0.76 19.75 -8.98
CA GLY A 587 -0.69 19.75 -8.97
C GLY A 587 -1.24 21.11 -9.45
N ARG A 588 -2.42 21.09 -10.04
CA ARG A 588 -3.11 22.29 -10.53
C ARG A 588 -4.39 22.49 -9.74
N THR A 589 -4.59 23.68 -9.20
CA THR A 589 -5.90 24.05 -8.63
C THR A 589 -6.91 24.15 -9.76
N ALA A 590 -8.00 23.36 -9.69
CA ALA A 590 -9.09 23.33 -10.67
C ALA A 590 -9.88 24.65 -10.68
#